data_f168e251d3fd9093f1ad2e96608b9340
#
_entry.id   f168e251d3fd9093f1ad2e96608b9340
#
_cell.length_a   1.000
_cell.length_b   1.000
_cell.length_c   1.000
_cell.angle_alpha   90.00
_cell.angle_beta   90.00
_cell.angle_gamma   90.00
#
_symmetry.space_group_name_H-M   'P 1'
#
loop_
_entity.id
_entity.type
_entity.pdbx_description
1 polymer ?
#
loop_
_entity_poly.entity_id
_entity_poly.type
_entity_poly.pdbx_seq_one_letter_code
_entity_poly.pdbx_strand_id
1 'polypeptide(L)'
;MARKDTLIGFDDLMRDFEKLGKVPQSAATRAAQAGGRIALKAAKALAPVDTGELRDGIILKGERNRERGKKVYDVMMDPAKNDVFVKMTKEGKRAYYPASQEYGFLTVDGRYIPGYGFLRRAVDDNAEQIERKVLEVAGKEVDKALRKSQTRRR
;
A
#
# COMPACT_ATOMS: atom_id res chain seq x y z
N MET A 1 0.94 -16.94 18.24
CA MET A 1 -0.52 -17.21 18.26
C MET A 1 -1.16 -16.38 17.17
N ALA A 2 -1.69 -17.01 16.14
CA ALA A 2 -2.42 -16.31 15.09
C ALA A 2 -3.67 -15.67 15.69
N ARG A 3 -3.85 -14.38 15.46
CA ARG A 3 -5.04 -13.63 15.87
C ARG A 3 -6.26 -14.22 15.18
N LYS A 4 -7.11 -14.87 15.97
CA LYS A 4 -8.36 -15.52 15.52
C LYS A 4 -9.53 -14.52 15.35
N ASP A 5 -9.27 -13.22 15.57
CA ASP A 5 -10.27 -12.15 15.47
C ASP A 5 -10.32 -11.50 14.08
N THR A 6 -9.87 -12.23 13.11
CA THR A 6 -9.66 -11.73 11.77
C THR A 6 -10.93 -11.91 10.96
N LEU A 7 -11.57 -10.81 10.63
CA LEU A 7 -12.40 -10.68 9.45
C LEU A 7 -13.81 -11.24 9.57
N ILE A 8 -14.63 -10.58 10.34
CA ILE A 8 -16.08 -10.68 10.18
C ILE A 8 -16.42 -10.46 8.70
N GLY A 9 -16.89 -11.49 8.03
CA GLY A 9 -17.24 -11.47 6.61
C GLY A 9 -16.21 -12.06 5.64
N PHE A 10 -15.02 -12.46 6.10
CA PHE A 10 -14.05 -13.11 5.20
C PHE A 10 -14.54 -14.47 4.68
N ASP A 11 -15.12 -15.30 5.54
CA ASP A 11 -15.65 -16.62 5.14
C ASP A 11 -16.81 -16.49 4.16
N ASP A 12 -17.65 -15.47 4.33
CA ASP A 12 -18.75 -15.18 3.41
C ASP A 12 -18.21 -14.71 2.04
N LEU A 13 -17.20 -13.85 2.06
CA LEU A 13 -16.53 -13.40 0.85
C LEU A 13 -15.85 -14.57 0.10
N MET A 14 -15.21 -15.47 0.82
CA MET A 14 -14.57 -16.67 0.22
C MET A 14 -15.62 -17.59 -0.42
N ARG A 15 -16.77 -17.83 0.24
CA ARG A 15 -17.87 -18.59 -0.35
C ARG A 15 -18.41 -17.95 -1.63
N ASP A 16 -18.47 -16.63 -1.68
CA ASP A 16 -18.92 -15.92 -2.87
C ASP A 16 -17.88 -15.96 -4.00
N PHE A 17 -16.59 -15.97 -3.67
CA PHE A 17 -15.54 -16.25 -4.65
C PHE A 17 -15.64 -17.66 -5.23
N GLU A 18 -15.93 -18.67 -4.41
CA GLU A 18 -16.16 -20.03 -4.87
C GLU A 18 -17.34 -20.12 -5.85
N LYS A 19 -18.47 -19.44 -5.56
CA LYS A 19 -19.61 -19.37 -6.47
C LYS A 19 -19.28 -18.73 -7.82
N LEU A 20 -18.35 -17.77 -7.85
CA LEU A 20 -17.88 -17.12 -9.07
C LEU A 20 -16.82 -17.94 -9.81
N GLY A 21 -16.27 -18.99 -9.18
CA GLY A 21 -15.18 -19.81 -9.71
C GLY A 21 -13.83 -19.09 -9.83
N LYS A 22 -13.78 -17.78 -9.61
CA LYS A 22 -12.58 -16.95 -9.61
C LYS A 22 -12.87 -15.56 -9.03
N VAL A 23 -11.85 -14.95 -8.44
CA VAL A 23 -11.91 -13.56 -8.01
C VAL A 23 -12.01 -12.64 -9.24
N PRO A 24 -13.03 -11.80 -9.37
CA PRO A 24 -13.07 -10.81 -10.44
C PRO A 24 -11.87 -9.88 -10.35
N GLN A 25 -11.17 -9.66 -11.46
CA GLN A 25 -9.99 -8.76 -11.49
C GLN A 25 -10.35 -7.35 -11.01
N SER A 26 -11.58 -6.89 -11.29
CA SER A 26 -12.08 -5.60 -10.83
C SER A 26 -12.18 -5.53 -9.31
N ALA A 27 -12.60 -6.60 -8.65
CA ALA A 27 -12.68 -6.67 -7.19
C ALA A 27 -11.28 -6.59 -6.57
N ALA A 28 -10.34 -7.41 -7.04
CA ALA A 28 -8.96 -7.38 -6.59
C ALA A 28 -8.32 -5.99 -6.78
N THR A 29 -8.51 -5.39 -7.96
CA THR A 29 -7.89 -4.09 -8.28
C THR A 29 -8.47 -2.96 -7.42
N ARG A 30 -9.79 -2.88 -7.28
CA ARG A 30 -10.45 -1.80 -6.53
C ARG A 30 -10.22 -1.93 -5.03
N ALA A 31 -10.27 -3.15 -4.50
CA ALA A 31 -10.01 -3.42 -3.09
C ALA A 31 -8.57 -3.07 -2.70
N ALA A 32 -7.58 -3.57 -3.46
CA ALA A 32 -6.18 -3.27 -3.22
C ALA A 32 -5.88 -1.76 -3.35
N GLN A 33 -6.47 -1.07 -4.34
CA GLN A 33 -6.32 0.38 -4.48
C GLN A 33 -6.91 1.15 -3.31
N ALA A 34 -8.06 0.72 -2.80
CA ALA A 34 -8.71 1.37 -1.66
C ALA A 34 -7.86 1.26 -0.38
N GLY A 35 -7.31 0.09 -0.10
CA GLY A 35 -6.37 -0.11 1.00
C GLY A 35 -5.09 0.71 0.82
N GLY A 36 -4.50 0.68 -0.38
CA GLY A 36 -3.30 1.44 -0.71
C GLY A 36 -3.47 2.95 -0.55
N ARG A 37 -4.65 3.50 -0.82
CA ARG A 37 -4.94 4.93 -0.59
C ARG A 37 -4.91 5.33 0.88
N ILE A 38 -5.32 4.44 1.79
CA ILE A 38 -5.23 4.67 3.24
C ILE A 38 -3.75 4.73 3.63
N ALA A 39 -2.96 3.74 3.21
CA ALA A 39 -1.52 3.71 3.47
C ALA A 39 -0.80 4.94 2.88
N LEU A 40 -1.13 5.34 1.64
CA LEU A 40 -0.57 6.54 1.01
C LEU A 40 -0.86 7.81 1.81
N LYS A 41 -2.10 7.99 2.25
CA LYS A 41 -2.51 9.14 3.06
C LYS A 41 -1.75 9.17 4.39
N ALA A 42 -1.64 8.03 5.05
CA ALA A 42 -0.91 7.90 6.30
C ALA A 42 0.60 8.14 6.12
N ALA A 43 1.22 7.60 5.07
CA ALA A 43 2.63 7.82 4.77
C ALA A 43 2.94 9.31 4.54
N LYS A 44 2.07 10.01 3.79
CA LYS A 44 2.19 11.46 3.59
C LYS A 44 2.02 12.26 4.87
N ALA A 45 1.15 11.82 5.79
CA ALA A 45 0.95 12.48 7.08
C ALA A 45 2.12 12.26 8.06
N LEU A 46 2.76 11.09 7.98
CA LEU A 46 3.90 10.72 8.84
C LEU A 46 5.26 11.17 8.29
N ALA A 47 5.34 11.51 7.01
CA ALA A 47 6.58 11.96 6.39
C ALA A 47 7.04 13.28 7.01
N PRO A 48 8.33 13.41 7.36
CA PRO A 48 8.88 14.67 7.85
C PRO A 48 8.77 15.75 6.76
N VAL A 49 8.38 16.95 7.17
CA VAL A 49 8.17 18.07 6.26
C VAL A 49 9.23 19.13 6.49
N ASP A 50 10.13 19.29 5.53
CA ASP A 50 11.03 20.43 5.41
C ASP A 50 10.54 21.29 4.22
N THR A 51 10.93 20.92 3.01
CA THR A 51 10.46 21.57 1.77
C THR A 51 9.12 20.98 1.27
N GLY A 52 8.68 19.86 1.81
CA GLY A 52 7.51 19.12 1.36
C GLY A 52 7.77 18.12 0.23
N GLU A 53 8.95 18.12 -0.36
CA GLU A 53 9.27 17.29 -1.52
C GLU A 53 9.23 15.80 -1.22
N LEU A 54 9.65 15.40 0.00
CA LEU A 54 9.56 14.00 0.44
C LEU A 54 8.10 13.54 0.47
N ARG A 55 7.23 14.30 1.13
CA ARG A 55 5.81 14.02 1.24
C ARG A 55 5.14 13.96 -0.14
N ASP A 56 5.44 14.93 -0.99
CA ASP A 56 4.82 15.06 -2.32
C ASP A 56 5.39 14.04 -3.32
N GLY A 57 6.54 13.45 -3.00
CA GLY A 57 7.14 12.37 -3.74
C GLY A 57 6.66 10.96 -3.38
N ILE A 58 5.79 10.81 -2.36
CA ILE A 58 5.19 9.51 -2.05
C ILE A 58 4.03 9.26 -2.99
N ILE A 59 4.06 8.14 -3.71
CA ILE A 59 3.04 7.74 -4.67
C ILE A 59 2.49 6.35 -4.38
N LEU A 60 1.29 6.09 -4.91
CA LEU A 60 0.68 4.76 -4.97
C LEU A 60 0.83 4.23 -6.39
N LYS A 61 1.60 3.17 -6.56
CA LYS A 61 1.84 2.54 -7.86
C LYS A 61 1.31 1.13 -7.88
N GLY A 62 0.47 0.82 -8.87
CA GLY A 62 -0.01 -0.55 -9.08
C GLY A 62 1.00 -1.35 -9.88
N GLU A 63 1.35 -2.56 -9.44
CA GLU A 63 2.13 -3.50 -10.23
C GLU A 63 1.36 -3.97 -11.48
N ARG A 64 2.09 -4.47 -12.47
CA ARG A 64 1.47 -5.15 -13.61
C ARG A 64 0.76 -6.42 -13.13
N ASN A 65 -0.45 -6.68 -13.67
CA ASN A 65 -1.17 -7.90 -13.35
C ASN A 65 -0.43 -9.10 -13.94
N ARG A 66 0.14 -9.94 -13.09
CA ARG A 66 0.80 -11.20 -13.49
C ARG A 66 -0.15 -12.37 -13.36
N GLU A 67 -1.03 -12.33 -12.37
CA GLU A 67 -2.00 -13.38 -12.07
C GLU A 67 -3.41 -12.79 -12.08
N ARG A 68 -4.36 -13.56 -12.62
CA ARG A 68 -5.77 -13.17 -12.65
C ARG A 68 -6.37 -13.26 -11.24
N GLY A 69 -7.08 -12.23 -10.83
CA GLY A 69 -7.68 -12.17 -9.48
C GLY A 69 -6.73 -11.67 -8.39
N LYS A 70 -5.49 -11.29 -8.76
CA LYS A 70 -4.51 -10.69 -7.86
C LYS A 70 -4.14 -9.29 -8.31
N LYS A 71 -3.97 -8.39 -7.35
CA LYS A 71 -3.45 -7.05 -7.59
C LYS A 71 -2.63 -6.57 -6.41
N VAL A 72 -1.46 -6.02 -6.70
CA VAL A 72 -0.56 -5.40 -5.73
C VAL A 72 -0.48 -3.91 -6.02
N TYR A 73 -0.47 -3.12 -4.97
CA TYR A 73 -0.17 -1.70 -4.99
C TYR A 73 0.95 -1.39 -4.00
N ASP A 74 1.94 -0.66 -4.45
CA ASP A 74 3.06 -0.20 -3.65
C ASP A 74 2.89 1.26 -3.27
N VAL A 75 3.11 1.57 -2.00
CA VAL A 75 3.32 2.94 -1.54
C VAL A 75 4.82 3.17 -1.54
N MET A 76 5.30 4.01 -2.43
CA MET A 76 6.73 4.17 -2.70
C MET A 76 7.09 5.61 -3.05
N MET A 77 8.39 5.89 -3.09
CA MET A 77 8.88 7.16 -3.60
C MET A 77 8.80 7.18 -5.13
N ASP A 78 8.40 8.31 -5.69
CA ASP A 78 8.31 8.51 -7.14
C ASP A 78 9.71 8.46 -7.79
N PRO A 79 9.99 7.48 -8.66
CA PRO A 79 11.26 7.40 -9.35
C PRO A 79 11.56 8.61 -10.25
N ALA A 80 10.53 9.34 -10.70
CA ALA A 80 10.70 10.56 -11.49
C ALA A 80 11.33 11.70 -10.69
N LYS A 81 11.32 11.62 -9.36
CA LYS A 81 11.93 12.59 -8.44
C LYS A 81 13.33 12.18 -7.93
N ASN A 82 13.97 11.21 -8.57
CA ASN A 82 15.30 10.76 -8.14
C ASN A 82 16.33 11.89 -8.11
N ASP A 83 16.23 12.87 -8.99
CA ASP A 83 17.15 14.03 -9.03
C ASP A 83 17.09 14.85 -7.74
N VAL A 84 15.92 14.92 -7.12
CA VAL A 84 15.70 15.59 -5.84
C VAL A 84 16.17 14.74 -4.66
N PHE A 85 15.94 13.44 -4.72
CA PHE A 85 16.17 12.50 -3.62
C PHE A 85 17.59 11.97 -3.55
N VAL A 86 18.33 11.97 -4.65
CA VAL A 86 19.73 11.53 -4.70
C VAL A 86 20.66 12.71 -4.52
N LYS A 87 21.50 12.66 -3.50
CA LYS A 87 22.54 13.67 -3.25
C LYS A 87 23.91 12.99 -3.26
N MET A 88 24.90 13.69 -3.78
CA MET A 88 26.29 13.26 -3.71
C MET A 88 26.92 13.83 -2.42
N THR A 89 27.56 12.97 -1.63
CA THR A 89 28.34 13.41 -0.48
C THR A 89 29.65 14.09 -0.92
N LYS A 90 30.34 14.77 -0.01
CA LYS A 90 31.65 15.40 -0.28
C LYS A 90 32.68 14.38 -0.76
N GLU A 91 32.58 13.12 -0.31
CA GLU A 91 33.44 12.01 -0.72
C GLU A 91 33.01 11.33 -2.04
N GLY A 92 32.04 11.92 -2.78
CA GLY A 92 31.56 11.37 -4.03
C GLY A 92 30.64 10.14 -3.88
N LYS A 93 30.16 9.82 -2.69
CA LYS A 93 29.20 8.72 -2.46
C LYS A 93 27.78 9.18 -2.70
N ARG A 94 26.98 8.30 -3.28
CA ARG A 94 25.56 8.53 -3.51
C ARG A 94 24.76 8.30 -2.23
N ALA A 95 24.01 9.30 -1.78
CA ALA A 95 23.08 9.21 -0.67
C ALA A 95 21.64 9.36 -1.18
N TYR A 96 20.75 8.48 -0.73
CA TYR A 96 19.33 8.52 -1.06
C TYR A 96 18.55 9.04 0.16
N TYR A 97 18.16 10.30 0.10
CA TYR A 97 17.54 11.03 1.21
C TYR A 97 16.31 10.32 1.80
N PRO A 98 15.35 9.80 1.00
CA PRO A 98 14.18 9.13 1.57
C PRO A 98 14.52 7.89 2.42
N ALA A 99 15.55 7.14 2.06
CA ALA A 99 15.97 5.98 2.85
C ALA A 99 16.54 6.42 4.21
N SER A 100 17.28 7.51 4.27
CA SER A 100 17.76 8.08 5.54
C SER A 100 16.61 8.52 6.44
N GLN A 101 15.54 9.05 5.86
CA GLN A 101 14.34 9.46 6.60
C GLN A 101 13.49 8.24 7.06
N GLU A 102 13.46 7.17 6.29
CA GLU A 102 12.76 5.94 6.67
C GLU A 102 13.52 5.15 7.73
N TYR A 103 14.81 4.87 7.47
CA TYR A 103 15.59 3.91 8.27
C TYR A 103 16.55 4.58 9.26
N GLY A 104 16.84 5.88 9.10
CA GLY A 104 17.91 6.53 9.82
C GLY A 104 19.27 6.40 9.13
N PHE A 105 20.29 6.93 9.77
CA PHE A 105 21.67 6.94 9.24
C PHE A 105 22.71 7.03 10.35
N LEU A 106 23.93 6.66 10.00
CA LEU A 106 25.11 6.86 10.86
C LEU A 106 25.76 8.21 10.52
N THR A 107 26.06 8.98 11.56
CA THR A 107 26.87 10.20 11.43
C THR A 107 28.34 9.85 11.25
N VAL A 108 29.14 10.83 10.86
CA VAL A 108 30.60 10.66 10.70
C VAL A 108 31.27 10.20 12.01
N ASP A 109 30.77 10.64 13.15
CA ASP A 109 31.27 10.27 14.50
C ASP A 109 30.72 8.88 14.94
N GLY A 110 30.04 8.13 14.07
CA GLY A 110 29.53 6.80 14.38
C GLY A 110 28.23 6.77 15.20
N ARG A 111 27.58 7.91 15.46
CA ARG A 111 26.27 7.96 16.13
C ARG A 111 25.15 7.59 15.15
N TYR A 112 24.23 6.76 15.63
CA TYR A 112 23.03 6.43 14.85
C TYR A 112 21.92 7.46 15.10
N ILE A 113 21.42 8.04 14.03
CA ILE A 113 20.21 8.89 14.03
C ILE A 113 19.04 8.04 13.52
N PRO A 114 18.03 7.76 14.35
CA PRO A 114 16.89 6.95 13.94
C PRO A 114 16.07 7.65 12.88
N GLY A 115 15.52 6.87 11.95
CA GLY A 115 14.57 7.36 10.95
C GLY A 115 13.14 7.46 11.50
N TYR A 116 12.29 8.08 10.75
CA TYR A 116 10.88 8.26 11.09
C TYR A 116 10.03 7.00 10.86
N GLY A 117 10.47 6.09 9.96
CA GLY A 117 9.73 4.89 9.60
C GLY A 117 8.36 5.19 9.00
N PHE A 118 8.25 6.28 8.24
CA PHE A 118 6.96 6.83 7.80
C PHE A 118 6.22 5.90 6.83
N LEU A 119 6.93 5.14 5.99
CA LEU A 119 6.31 4.17 5.07
C LEU A 119 5.84 2.92 5.84
N ARG A 120 6.70 2.36 6.68
CA ARG A 120 6.37 1.17 7.47
C ARG A 120 5.24 1.46 8.46
N ARG A 121 5.35 2.52 9.24
CA ARG A 121 4.32 2.92 10.20
C ARG A 121 2.99 3.25 9.53
N ALA A 122 2.99 3.79 8.32
CA ALA A 122 1.77 4.05 7.58
C ALA A 122 0.93 2.79 7.33
N VAL A 123 1.58 1.64 7.17
CA VAL A 123 0.90 0.36 7.01
C VAL A 123 0.60 -0.28 8.37
N ASP A 124 1.59 -0.36 9.25
CA ASP A 124 1.47 -1.06 10.53
C ASP A 124 0.42 -0.40 11.44
N ASP A 125 0.44 0.92 11.58
CA ASP A 125 -0.48 1.67 12.44
C ASP A 125 -1.93 1.70 11.88
N ASN A 126 -2.09 1.41 10.58
CA ASN A 126 -3.40 1.44 9.90
C ASN A 126 -3.85 0.06 9.38
N ALA A 127 -3.18 -1.02 9.79
CA ALA A 127 -3.43 -2.36 9.27
C ALA A 127 -4.90 -2.77 9.33
N GLU A 128 -5.56 -2.59 10.49
CA GLU A 128 -6.97 -2.93 10.67
C GLU A 128 -7.91 -2.09 9.79
N GLN A 129 -7.60 -0.80 9.61
CA GLN A 129 -8.40 0.08 8.76
C GLN A 129 -8.24 -0.28 7.29
N ILE A 130 -7.02 -0.59 6.86
CA ILE A 130 -6.71 -1.05 5.51
C ILE A 130 -7.48 -2.34 5.24
N GLU A 131 -7.39 -3.31 6.13
CA GLU A 131 -8.03 -4.61 6.02
C GLU A 131 -9.55 -4.48 5.90
N ARG A 132 -10.19 -3.76 6.82
CA ARG A 132 -11.64 -3.49 6.76
C ARG A 132 -12.05 -2.85 5.45
N LYS A 133 -11.26 -1.88 4.95
CA LYS A 133 -11.58 -1.21 3.69
C LYS A 133 -11.43 -2.12 2.47
N VAL A 134 -10.39 -2.94 2.47
CA VAL A 134 -10.18 -3.95 1.41
C VAL A 134 -11.35 -4.91 1.34
N LEU A 135 -11.81 -5.44 2.47
CA LEU A 135 -12.95 -6.35 2.53
C LEU A 135 -14.27 -5.69 2.12
N GLU A 136 -14.54 -4.47 2.61
CA GLU A 136 -15.72 -3.72 2.23
C GLU A 136 -15.82 -3.55 0.71
N VAL A 137 -14.72 -3.12 0.10
CA VAL A 137 -14.70 -2.86 -1.36
C VAL A 137 -14.74 -4.17 -2.14
N ALA A 138 -14.03 -5.21 -1.70
CA ALA A 138 -14.06 -6.52 -2.32
C ALA A 138 -15.48 -7.11 -2.30
N GLY A 139 -16.16 -7.08 -1.15
CA GLY A 139 -17.52 -7.55 -0.99
C GLY A 139 -18.49 -6.87 -1.95
N LYS A 140 -18.46 -5.54 -2.02
CA LYS A 140 -19.30 -4.76 -2.95
C LYS A 140 -19.09 -5.15 -4.43
N GLU A 141 -17.84 -5.37 -4.82
CA GLU A 141 -17.54 -5.74 -6.22
C GLU A 141 -17.93 -7.19 -6.52
N VAL A 142 -17.83 -8.09 -5.54
CA VAL A 142 -18.30 -9.47 -5.67
C VAL A 142 -19.82 -9.52 -5.78
N ASP A 143 -20.56 -8.83 -4.92
CA ASP A 143 -22.01 -8.71 -4.99
C ASP A 143 -22.48 -8.21 -6.37
N LYS A 144 -21.80 -7.21 -6.88
CA LYS A 144 -22.06 -6.67 -8.21
C LYS A 144 -21.81 -7.69 -9.32
N ALA A 145 -20.77 -8.51 -9.20
CA ALA A 145 -20.45 -9.58 -10.15
C ALA A 145 -21.50 -10.69 -10.10
N LEU A 146 -21.95 -11.09 -8.89
CA LEU A 146 -22.99 -12.09 -8.69
C LEU A 146 -24.33 -11.64 -9.31
N ARG A 147 -24.77 -10.41 -9.04
CA ARG A 147 -26.00 -9.84 -9.64
C ARG A 147 -25.95 -9.86 -11.17
N LYS A 148 -24.81 -9.47 -11.76
CA LYS A 148 -24.63 -9.51 -13.22
C LYS A 148 -24.72 -10.93 -13.79
N SER A 149 -24.20 -11.94 -13.06
CA SER A 149 -24.25 -13.33 -13.51
C SER A 149 -25.68 -13.89 -13.49
N GLN A 150 -26.49 -13.47 -12.52
CA GLN A 150 -27.91 -13.85 -12.41
C GLN A 150 -28.79 -13.24 -13.52
N THR A 151 -28.52 -11.97 -13.85
CA THR A 151 -29.28 -11.27 -14.91
C THR A 151 -29.00 -11.84 -16.31
N ARG A 152 -27.82 -12.40 -16.55
CA ARG A 152 -27.45 -13.04 -17.83
C ARG A 152 -28.06 -14.42 -18.04
N ARG A 153 -28.59 -15.05 -17.00
CA ARG A 153 -29.23 -16.37 -17.04
C ARG A 153 -30.75 -16.32 -17.24
N ARG A 154 -31.34 -15.15 -17.30
CA ARG A 154 -32.73 -14.87 -17.72
C ARG A 154 -32.77 -14.38 -19.17
#